data_377635b170160eba846e6356399813e1
#
_entry.id   377635b170160eba846e6356399813e1
#
_cell.length_a   1.000
_cell.length_b   1.000
_cell.length_c   1.000
_cell.angle_alpha   90.00
_cell.angle_beta   90.00
_cell.angle_gamma   90.00
#
_symmetry.space_group_name_H-M   'P 1'
#
loop_
_entity.id
_entity.type
_entity.pdbx_description
1 polymer ?
#
loop_
_entity_poly.entity_id
_entity_poly.type
_entity_poly.pdbx_seq_one_letter_code
_entity_poly.pdbx_strand_id
1 'polypeptide(L)'
;GGTPADNAIVWLVQRHTEDGTNTGVTPAELDLAGPVSLVTAGENHSVEPTYTASGELFHQIINQRATFRWVAAPGGEMKNGASITEGIGWVCFHASYTGSAEATAHWYE
;
A
#
# COMPACT_ATOMS: atom_id res chain seq x y z
N GLY A 1 -6.41 18.20 2.48
CA GLY A 1 -7.17 17.39 3.39
C GLY A 1 -8.00 18.20 4.37
N GLY A 2 -8.93 17.58 5.03
CA GLY A 2 -9.75 18.20 6.06
C GLY A 2 -9.15 18.12 7.45
N THR A 3 -9.90 18.56 8.45
CA THR A 3 -9.48 18.45 9.86
C THR A 3 -9.64 17.01 10.33
N PRO A 4 -8.61 16.40 10.91
CA PRO A 4 -8.70 15.05 11.46
C PRO A 4 -9.72 14.99 12.61
N ALA A 5 -10.44 13.89 12.71
CA ALA A 5 -11.40 13.59 13.76
C ALA A 5 -11.10 12.22 14.39
N ASP A 6 -11.81 11.87 15.45
CA ASP A 6 -11.63 10.57 16.12
C ASP A 6 -12.48 9.49 15.44
N ASN A 7 -12.25 9.26 14.17
CA ASN A 7 -12.93 8.23 13.39
C ASN A 7 -12.01 7.03 13.19
N ALA A 8 -12.62 5.86 13.14
CA ALA A 8 -11.91 4.66 12.71
C ALA A 8 -11.72 4.67 11.20
N ILE A 9 -10.52 4.38 10.74
CA ILE A 9 -10.21 4.16 9.33
C ILE A 9 -9.70 2.74 9.14
N VAL A 10 -9.93 2.20 7.96
CA VAL A 10 -9.55 0.83 7.62
C VAL A 10 -8.39 0.87 6.64
N TRP A 11 -7.31 0.20 6.99
CA TRP A 11 -6.20 -0.07 6.10
C TRP A 11 -6.24 -1.52 5.65
N LEU A 12 -6.21 -1.74 4.36
CA LEU A 12 -6.13 -3.05 3.75
C LEU A 12 -4.87 -3.16 2.90
N VAL A 13 -4.24 -4.31 2.94
CA VAL A 13 -3.21 -4.70 1.98
C VAL A 13 -3.78 -5.87 1.18
N GLN A 14 -3.92 -5.69 -0.12
CA GLN A 14 -4.58 -6.63 -1.01
C GLN A 14 -3.75 -6.90 -2.25
N ARG A 15 -3.91 -8.11 -2.80
CA ARG A 15 -3.37 -8.46 -4.12
C ARG A 15 -4.26 -7.90 -5.21
N HIS A 16 -3.64 -7.42 -6.28
CA HIS A 16 -4.35 -6.96 -7.48
C HIS A 16 -3.85 -7.68 -8.71
N THR A 17 -4.70 -7.74 -9.73
CA THR A 17 -4.41 -8.32 -11.04
C THR A 17 -4.19 -7.28 -12.12
N GLU A 18 -4.63 -6.05 -11.87
CA GLU A 18 -4.42 -4.91 -12.76
C GLU A 18 -4.08 -3.68 -11.92
N ASP A 19 -3.13 -2.89 -12.41
CA ASP A 19 -2.60 -1.73 -11.66
C ASP A 19 -3.58 -0.54 -11.58
N GLY A 20 -4.58 -0.50 -12.45
CA GLY A 20 -5.40 0.70 -12.58
C GLY A 20 -4.66 1.85 -13.28
N THR A 21 -5.06 3.06 -13.02
CA THR A 21 -4.39 4.27 -13.53
C THR A 21 -3.91 5.12 -12.37
N ASN A 22 -2.61 5.37 -12.32
CA ASN A 22 -1.97 6.02 -11.19
C ASN A 22 -0.88 7.00 -11.64
N THR A 23 -0.37 7.76 -10.69
CA THR A 23 0.85 8.54 -10.84
C THR A 23 2.03 7.68 -10.42
N GLY A 24 2.99 7.47 -11.30
CA GLY A 24 4.17 6.65 -11.01
C GLY A 24 5.05 7.27 -9.93
N VAL A 25 5.55 6.43 -9.05
CA VAL A 25 6.52 6.80 -8.01
C VAL A 25 7.79 6.00 -8.22
N THR A 26 8.93 6.66 -8.17
CA THR A 26 10.23 5.96 -8.26
C THR A 26 10.62 5.47 -6.87
N PRO A 27 10.73 4.15 -6.65
CA PRO A 27 11.25 3.64 -5.39
C PRO A 27 12.68 4.12 -5.12
N ALA A 28 12.97 4.46 -3.88
CA ALA A 28 14.32 4.85 -3.46
C ALA A 28 15.05 3.64 -2.85
N GLU A 29 16.29 3.45 -3.27
CA GLU A 29 17.14 2.44 -2.65
C GLU A 29 17.47 2.84 -1.21
N LEU A 30 17.36 1.90 -0.29
CA LEU A 30 17.81 2.08 1.10
C LEU A 30 19.34 1.98 1.21
N ASP A 31 19.96 1.28 0.29
CA ASP A 31 21.40 1.19 0.14
C ASP A 31 21.80 1.84 -1.20
N LEU A 32 22.50 2.96 -1.15
CA LEU A 32 22.94 3.70 -2.35
C LEU A 32 23.89 2.90 -3.23
N ALA A 33 24.54 1.88 -2.71
CA ALA A 33 25.39 0.96 -3.45
C ALA A 33 24.63 -0.24 -4.02
N GLY A 34 23.35 -0.36 -3.71
CA GLY A 34 22.49 -1.45 -4.19
C GLY A 34 22.04 -1.28 -5.62
N PRO A 35 21.53 -2.34 -6.24
CA PRO A 35 20.95 -2.26 -7.58
C PRO A 35 19.67 -1.42 -7.59
N VAL A 36 19.37 -0.84 -8.74
CA VAL A 36 18.12 -0.07 -8.94
C VAL A 36 16.93 -1.00 -8.85
N SER A 37 15.85 -0.53 -8.20
CA SER A 37 14.60 -1.27 -8.12
C SER A 37 14.00 -1.51 -9.50
N LEU A 38 13.56 -2.73 -9.75
CA LEU A 38 12.80 -3.12 -10.95
C LEU A 38 11.30 -3.10 -10.72
N VAL A 39 10.86 -2.83 -9.50
CA VAL A 39 9.44 -2.73 -9.15
C VAL A 39 8.89 -1.37 -9.59
N THR A 40 7.71 -1.39 -10.19
CA THR A 40 6.95 -0.16 -10.44
C THR A 40 6.05 0.12 -9.25
N ALA A 41 5.96 1.36 -8.86
CA ALA A 41 5.09 1.82 -7.79
C ALA A 41 4.24 2.99 -8.28
N GLY A 42 3.05 3.14 -7.72
CA GLY A 42 2.16 4.23 -8.08
C GLY A 42 1.28 4.66 -6.91
N GLU A 43 0.83 5.89 -6.99
CA GLU A 43 -0.06 6.52 -6.02
C GLU A 43 -1.13 7.36 -6.73
N ASN A 44 -2.05 7.93 -5.97
CA ASN A 44 -3.09 8.82 -6.49
C ASN A 44 -3.85 8.21 -7.68
N HIS A 45 -4.41 7.04 -7.48
CA HIS A 45 -5.14 6.34 -8.52
C HIS A 45 -6.37 7.12 -8.99
N SER A 46 -6.47 7.37 -10.27
CA SER A 46 -7.69 7.87 -10.92
C SER A 46 -8.62 6.74 -11.35
N VAL A 47 -8.05 5.55 -11.53
CA VAL A 47 -8.77 4.29 -11.71
C VAL A 47 -8.19 3.29 -10.72
N GLU A 48 -9.04 2.76 -9.86
CA GLU A 48 -8.62 1.79 -8.85
C GLU A 48 -8.01 0.53 -9.46
N PRO A 49 -7.02 -0.09 -8.81
CA PRO A 49 -6.56 -1.42 -9.18
C PRO A 49 -7.71 -2.44 -9.12
N THR A 50 -7.60 -3.48 -9.93
CA THR A 50 -8.54 -4.61 -9.85
C THR A 50 -8.03 -5.60 -8.80
N TYR A 51 -8.67 -5.63 -7.65
CA TYR A 51 -8.26 -6.48 -6.55
C TYR A 51 -8.74 -7.92 -6.72
N THR A 52 -7.89 -8.85 -6.32
CA THR A 52 -8.22 -10.28 -6.33
C THR A 52 -9.23 -10.58 -5.23
N ALA A 53 -10.31 -11.27 -5.58
CA ALA A 53 -11.25 -11.78 -4.57
C ALA A 53 -10.50 -12.69 -3.56
N SER A 54 -10.75 -12.49 -2.27
CA SER A 54 -10.02 -13.17 -1.20
C SER A 54 -8.51 -12.94 -1.18
N GLY A 55 -8.05 -11.88 -1.85
CA GLY A 55 -6.63 -11.49 -1.91
C GLY A 55 -6.16 -10.57 -0.79
N GLU A 56 -6.96 -10.39 0.25
CA GLU A 56 -6.60 -9.56 1.41
C GLU A 56 -5.48 -10.23 2.22
N LEU A 57 -4.37 -9.51 2.37
CA LEU A 57 -3.19 -9.99 3.09
C LEU A 57 -3.13 -9.44 4.51
N PHE A 58 -3.72 -8.28 4.73
CA PHE A 58 -3.65 -7.58 6.00
C PHE A 58 -4.84 -6.64 6.13
N HIS A 59 -5.39 -6.55 7.34
CA HIS A 59 -6.52 -5.70 7.65
C HIS A 59 -6.29 -5.07 9.02
N GLN A 60 -6.27 -3.75 9.08
CA GLN A 60 -6.09 -3.01 10.33
C GLN A 60 -7.05 -1.83 10.42
N ILE A 61 -7.75 -1.75 11.52
CA ILE A 61 -8.59 -0.60 11.84
C ILE A 61 -7.85 0.23 12.88
N ILE A 62 -7.68 1.51 12.60
CA ILE A 62 -7.03 2.45 13.51
C ILE A 62 -7.82 3.75 13.60
N ASN A 63 -7.61 4.51 14.67
CA ASN A 63 -8.08 5.88 14.72
C ASN A 63 -7.31 6.72 13.71
N GLN A 64 -7.98 7.61 12.98
CA GLN A 64 -7.33 8.41 11.94
C GLN A 64 -6.20 9.32 12.44
N ARG A 65 -6.13 9.59 13.74
CA ARG A 65 -5.04 10.35 14.38
C ARG A 65 -3.90 9.48 14.85
N ALA A 66 -4.03 8.16 14.75
CA ALA A 66 -3.02 7.23 15.20
C ALA A 66 -2.04 6.86 14.09
N THR A 67 -0.91 6.33 14.49
CA THR A 67 0.06 5.71 13.59
C THR A 67 0.09 4.21 13.84
N PHE A 68 0.41 3.46 12.79
CA PHE A 68 0.56 2.01 12.86
C PHE A 68 1.80 1.60 12.08
N ARG A 69 2.54 0.66 12.65
CA ARG A 69 3.71 0.07 12.00
C ARG A 69 3.60 -1.44 12.03
N TRP A 70 3.81 -2.06 10.88
CA TRP A 70 3.91 -3.50 10.76
C TRP A 70 5.28 -3.89 10.20
N VAL A 71 5.89 -4.87 10.81
CA VAL A 71 7.18 -5.43 10.35
C VAL A 71 6.98 -6.93 10.26
N ALA A 72 7.32 -7.50 9.10
CA ALA A 72 7.22 -8.93 8.91
C ALA A 72 8.21 -9.68 9.81
N ALA A 73 7.71 -10.70 10.49
CA ALA A 73 8.59 -11.68 11.11
C ALA A 73 9.32 -12.49 10.03
N PRO A 74 10.54 -13.00 10.28
CA PRO A 74 11.23 -13.84 9.31
C PRO A 74 10.34 -15.00 8.83
N GLY A 75 10.17 -15.12 7.50
CA GLY A 75 9.26 -16.10 6.89
C GLY A 75 7.80 -15.65 6.78
N GLY A 76 7.42 -14.50 7.37
CA GLY A 76 6.07 -13.96 7.32
C GLY A 76 5.89 -12.80 6.35
N GLU A 77 6.85 -12.52 5.49
CA GLU A 77 6.81 -11.44 4.52
C GLU A 77 5.70 -11.66 3.49
N MET A 78 5.02 -10.59 3.12
CA MET A 78 4.11 -10.61 2.00
C MET A 78 4.92 -10.71 0.71
N LYS A 79 4.58 -11.68 -0.14
CA LYS A 79 5.34 -11.97 -1.37
C LYS A 79 4.46 -11.83 -2.58
N ASN A 80 5.04 -11.33 -3.66
CA ASN A 80 4.43 -11.28 -4.97
C ASN A 80 5.40 -11.86 -5.99
N GLY A 81 4.87 -12.60 -6.96
CA GLY A 81 5.66 -13.12 -8.06
C GLY A 81 6.03 -12.02 -9.06
N ALA A 82 6.97 -12.32 -9.95
CA ALA A 82 7.30 -11.42 -11.04
C ALA A 82 6.11 -11.32 -12.01
N SER A 83 5.56 -10.13 -12.15
CA SER A 83 4.44 -9.84 -13.05
C SER A 83 4.46 -8.35 -13.39
N ILE A 84 3.92 -8.02 -14.56
CA ILE A 84 3.80 -6.64 -15.01
C ILE A 84 2.47 -6.01 -14.59
N THR A 85 1.49 -6.79 -14.16
CA THR A 85 0.15 -6.30 -13.78
C THR A 85 -0.28 -6.71 -12.40
N GLU A 86 0.20 -7.85 -11.90
CA GLU A 86 -0.11 -8.33 -10.57
C GLU A 86 0.81 -7.70 -9.54
N GLY A 87 0.25 -7.32 -8.41
CA GLY A 87 1.01 -6.69 -7.35
C GLY A 87 0.27 -6.67 -6.03
N ILE A 88 0.75 -5.82 -5.14
CA ILE A 88 0.17 -5.60 -3.81
C ILE A 88 -0.18 -4.12 -3.71
N GLY A 89 -1.42 -3.85 -3.35
CA GLY A 89 -1.92 -2.49 -3.16
C GLY A 89 -2.33 -2.23 -1.72
N TRP A 90 -2.21 -0.98 -1.32
CA TRP A 90 -2.67 -0.50 -0.01
C TRP A 90 -3.87 0.40 -0.20
N VAL A 91 -4.89 0.09 0.55
CA VAL A 91 -6.15 0.82 0.49
C VAL A 91 -6.47 1.35 1.89
N CYS A 92 -6.73 2.64 1.95
CA CYS A 92 -7.25 3.28 3.15
C CYS A 92 -8.63 3.83 2.83
N PHE A 93 -9.63 3.42 3.57
CA PHE A 93 -10.97 3.92 3.34
C PHE A 93 -11.79 4.13 4.60
N HIS A 94 -12.66 5.10 4.54
CA HIS A 94 -13.72 5.38 5.51
C HIS A 94 -14.74 6.31 4.86
N ALA A 95 -16.02 6.05 5.07
CA ALA A 95 -17.10 6.81 4.43
C ALA A 95 -17.10 8.31 4.80
N SER A 96 -16.61 8.66 5.97
CA SER A 96 -16.58 10.04 6.48
C SER A 96 -15.17 10.56 6.75
N TYR A 97 -14.16 9.94 6.13
CA TYR A 97 -12.77 10.34 6.33
C TYR A 97 -12.49 11.72 5.74
N THR A 98 -11.95 12.59 6.56
CA THR A 98 -11.46 13.91 6.15
C THR A 98 -10.05 14.09 6.69
N GLY A 99 -9.09 14.34 5.82
CA GLY A 99 -7.69 14.48 6.21
C GLY A 99 -6.76 13.80 5.23
N SER A 100 -5.51 13.63 5.62
CA SER A 100 -4.49 12.95 4.86
C SER A 100 -4.15 11.60 5.50
N ALA A 101 -3.87 10.62 4.66
CA ALA A 101 -3.33 9.35 5.08
C ALA A 101 -2.06 9.08 4.28
N GLU A 102 -1.02 8.63 4.96
CA GLU A 102 0.27 8.34 4.36
C GLU A 102 0.72 6.94 4.77
N ALA A 103 1.39 6.27 3.85
CA ALA A 103 1.99 4.96 4.11
C ALA A 103 3.36 4.87 3.44
N THR A 104 4.27 4.17 4.10
CA THR A 104 5.60 3.88 3.58
C THR A 104 5.84 2.38 3.63
N ALA A 105 6.40 1.81 2.58
CA ALA A 105 6.81 0.42 2.56
C ALA A 105 8.28 0.26 2.21
N HIS A 106 8.84 -0.77 2.81
CA HIS A 106 10.18 -1.25 2.46
C HIS A 106 10.04 -2.72 2.02
N TRP A 107 10.75 -3.08 0.97
CA TRP A 107 10.70 -4.44 0.43
C TRP A 107 12.05 -4.90 -0.10
N TYR A 108 12.16 -6.20 -0.34
CA TYR A 108 13.27 -6.84 -1.04
C TYR A 108 12.83 -7.31 -2.42
N GLU A 109 13.76 -7.29 -3.32
CA GLU A 109 13.59 -7.82 -4.68
C GLU A 109 14.49 -9.03 -4.94
#